data_c9a03a19cd3283fc423701b76e2a7183
#
_entry.id   c9a03a19cd3283fc423701b76e2a7183
#
_cell.length_a   1.000
_cell.length_b   1.000
_cell.length_c   1.000
_cell.angle_alpha   90.00
_cell.angle_beta   90.00
_cell.angle_gamma   90.00
#
_symmetry.space_group_name_H-M   'P 1'
#
loop_
_entity.id
_entity.type
_entity.pdbx_description
1 polymer ?
#
loop_
_entity_poly.entity_id
_entity_poly.type
_entity_poly.pdbx_seq_one_letter_code
_entity_poly.pdbx_strand_id
1 'polypeptide(L)'
;SMLPIERNGEILGYIWANELTEDIRRQAWKMDVRIIIVLTAGLLISLLLIVLFSRRLSANIDIITDGLSTLAQNIPTRLPQLPGEMGQISQSVNNLAQALRETRTLNDLIIENAADGVIAIDRQGDVTTMNPAAEVITGYQRHELVGQPYSMLFDNTQFYSPVLDTLEHGTEHVALEISFPGRDRTIELSVTTSRIHNTHGEMIGALVIFSDLTARKETQRRMA
;
A
#
# COMPACT_ATOMS: atom_id res chain seq x y z
N SER A 1 -27.58 10.50 -78.17
CA SER A 1 -26.89 10.30 -79.49
C SER A 1 -27.90 9.78 -80.50
N MET A 2 -27.79 10.22 -81.73
CA MET A 2 -28.63 9.84 -82.84
C MET A 2 -27.87 8.81 -83.63
N LEU A 3 -28.40 7.62 -83.80
CA LEU A 3 -27.80 6.54 -84.61
C LEU A 3 -28.65 6.31 -85.84
N PRO A 4 -28.13 6.42 -87.04
CA PRO A 4 -28.89 6.12 -88.26
C PRO A 4 -29.11 4.62 -88.43
N ILE A 5 -30.31 4.24 -88.88
CA ILE A 5 -30.62 2.86 -89.23
C ILE A 5 -30.45 2.80 -90.73
N GLU A 6 -29.41 2.11 -91.22
CA GLU A 6 -29.12 1.93 -92.65
C GLU A 6 -29.51 0.51 -93.07
N ARG A 7 -30.15 0.41 -94.28
CA ARG A 7 -30.38 -0.85 -94.93
C ARG A 7 -30.12 -0.68 -96.46
N ASN A 8 -29.17 -1.46 -96.98
CA ASN A 8 -28.72 -1.41 -98.31
C ASN A 8 -28.24 -0.03 -98.82
N GLY A 9 -27.59 0.76 -97.89
CA GLY A 9 -27.08 2.09 -98.22
C GLY A 9 -28.11 3.23 -98.15
N GLU A 10 -29.35 2.96 -97.84
CA GLU A 10 -30.38 3.97 -97.65
C GLU A 10 -30.63 4.09 -96.09
N ILE A 11 -30.70 5.33 -95.66
CA ILE A 11 -31.04 5.63 -94.23
C ILE A 11 -32.55 5.52 -94.08
N LEU A 12 -32.99 4.49 -93.42
CA LEU A 12 -34.41 4.21 -93.13
C LEU A 12 -35.01 5.02 -91.96
N GLY A 13 -34.16 5.57 -91.10
CA GLY A 13 -34.58 6.33 -89.97
C GLY A 13 -33.47 6.55 -88.97
N TYR A 14 -33.79 7.19 -87.83
CA TYR A 14 -32.85 7.43 -86.78
C TYR A 14 -33.42 6.90 -85.48
N ILE A 15 -32.62 6.18 -84.68
CA ILE A 15 -32.95 5.81 -83.35
C ILE A 15 -32.39 6.87 -82.42
N TRP A 16 -33.22 7.43 -81.59
CA TRP A 16 -32.85 8.31 -80.51
C TRP A 16 -32.58 7.47 -79.27
N ALA A 17 -31.33 7.35 -78.89
CA ALA A 17 -30.94 6.85 -77.63
C ALA A 17 -30.89 8.04 -76.68
N ASN A 18 -31.96 8.29 -75.96
CA ASN A 18 -31.95 9.27 -74.90
C ASN A 18 -31.55 8.59 -73.64
N GLU A 19 -30.28 8.68 -73.25
CA GLU A 19 -29.84 8.25 -71.91
C GLU A 19 -30.41 9.21 -70.91
N LEU A 20 -31.29 8.72 -70.02
CA LEU A 20 -31.76 9.39 -68.77
C LEU A 20 -30.60 9.51 -67.77
N THR A 21 -29.46 10.01 -68.26
CA THR A 21 -28.22 10.11 -67.50
C THR A 21 -28.33 11.07 -66.26
N GLU A 22 -29.23 12.03 -66.34
CA GLU A 22 -29.47 12.98 -65.25
C GLU A 22 -30.28 12.37 -64.13
N ASP A 23 -31.30 11.59 -64.44
CA ASP A 23 -32.13 10.94 -63.42
C ASP A 23 -31.36 9.84 -62.67
N ILE A 24 -30.58 9.05 -63.42
CA ILE A 24 -29.71 8.00 -62.85
C ILE A 24 -28.63 8.65 -61.95
N ARG A 25 -28.00 9.75 -62.40
CA ARG A 25 -27.03 10.51 -61.60
C ARG A 25 -27.66 11.16 -60.34
N ARG A 26 -28.82 11.71 -60.44
CA ARG A 26 -29.53 12.25 -59.28
C ARG A 26 -29.93 11.18 -58.28
N GLN A 27 -30.32 10.01 -58.75
CA GLN A 27 -30.69 8.89 -57.91
C GLN A 27 -29.47 8.26 -57.21
N ALA A 28 -28.37 8.08 -57.92
CA ALA A 28 -27.09 7.64 -57.38
C ALA A 28 -26.55 8.63 -56.36
N TRP A 29 -26.54 9.93 -56.68
CA TRP A 29 -26.09 10.97 -55.73
C TRP A 29 -26.91 11.05 -54.43
N LYS A 30 -28.23 10.84 -54.51
CA LYS A 30 -29.09 10.75 -53.30
C LYS A 30 -28.79 9.50 -52.49
N MET A 31 -28.45 8.39 -53.07
CA MET A 31 -28.01 7.16 -52.37
C MET A 31 -26.65 7.36 -51.71
N ASP A 32 -25.67 7.93 -52.41
CA ASP A 32 -24.35 8.21 -51.85
C ASP A 32 -24.40 9.19 -50.68
N VAL A 33 -25.18 10.23 -50.77
CA VAL A 33 -25.39 11.20 -49.68
C VAL A 33 -26.03 10.51 -48.45
N ARG A 34 -27.01 9.62 -48.62
CA ARG A 34 -27.64 8.89 -47.53
C ARG A 34 -26.63 7.94 -46.84
N ILE A 35 -25.82 7.26 -47.64
CA ILE A 35 -24.78 6.36 -47.12
C ILE A 35 -23.74 7.15 -46.31
N ILE A 36 -23.30 8.29 -46.80
CA ILE A 36 -22.36 9.17 -46.13
C ILE A 36 -22.94 9.68 -44.78
N ILE A 37 -24.22 10.09 -44.79
CA ILE A 37 -24.90 10.54 -43.55
C ILE A 37 -24.96 9.40 -42.52
N VAL A 38 -25.32 8.18 -42.89
CA VAL A 38 -25.38 7.04 -41.98
C VAL A 38 -24.02 6.68 -41.45
N LEU A 39 -22.99 6.68 -42.29
CA LEU A 39 -21.61 6.39 -41.88
C LEU A 39 -21.06 7.46 -40.93
N THR A 40 -21.29 8.75 -41.23
CA THR A 40 -20.84 9.85 -40.38
C THR A 40 -21.60 9.87 -39.03
N ALA A 41 -22.91 9.62 -39.06
CA ALA A 41 -23.68 9.49 -37.82
C ALA A 41 -23.21 8.30 -36.95
N GLY A 42 -22.95 7.15 -37.58
CA GLY A 42 -22.40 5.97 -36.89
C GLY A 42 -21.03 6.25 -36.27
N LEU A 43 -20.16 6.93 -36.99
CA LEU A 43 -18.84 7.32 -36.49
C LEU A 43 -18.92 8.30 -35.32
N LEU A 44 -19.81 9.30 -35.43
CA LEU A 44 -20.03 10.26 -34.32
C LEU A 44 -20.59 9.58 -33.07
N ILE A 45 -21.56 8.69 -33.23
CA ILE A 45 -22.12 7.90 -32.13
C ILE A 45 -21.05 7.02 -31.48
N SER A 46 -20.24 6.33 -32.30
CA SER A 46 -19.13 5.51 -31.80
C SER A 46 -18.11 6.34 -31.02
N LEU A 47 -17.73 7.51 -31.56
CA LEU A 47 -16.80 8.41 -30.89
C LEU A 47 -17.36 8.91 -29.55
N LEU A 48 -18.65 9.28 -29.53
CA LEU A 48 -19.35 9.70 -28.32
C LEU A 48 -19.33 8.59 -27.25
N LEU A 49 -19.65 7.37 -27.65
CA LEU A 49 -19.64 6.21 -26.74
C LEU A 49 -18.24 5.95 -26.18
N ILE A 50 -17.20 6.03 -27.02
CA ILE A 50 -15.81 5.87 -26.59
C ILE A 50 -15.44 6.94 -25.55
N VAL A 51 -15.79 8.20 -25.79
CA VAL A 51 -15.50 9.30 -24.86
C VAL A 51 -16.23 9.12 -23.54
N LEU A 52 -17.52 8.76 -23.58
CA LEU A 52 -18.32 8.52 -22.37
C LEU A 52 -17.78 7.34 -21.56
N PHE A 53 -17.43 6.25 -22.23
CA PHE A 53 -16.85 5.06 -21.59
C PHE A 53 -15.46 5.35 -20.99
N SER A 54 -14.60 6.03 -21.73
CA SER A 54 -13.27 6.41 -21.29
C SER A 54 -13.31 7.31 -20.05
N ARG A 55 -14.20 8.33 -20.04
CA ARG A 55 -14.38 9.21 -18.87
C ARG A 55 -14.86 8.46 -17.65
N ARG A 56 -15.78 7.51 -17.83
CA ARG A 56 -16.31 6.69 -16.72
C ARG A 56 -15.25 5.75 -16.17
N LEU A 57 -14.41 5.19 -17.03
CA LEU A 57 -13.31 4.30 -16.62
C LEU A 57 -12.22 5.07 -15.87
N SER A 58 -11.80 6.23 -16.40
CA SER A 58 -10.78 7.07 -15.76
C SER A 58 -11.21 7.53 -14.36
N ALA A 59 -12.45 7.98 -14.19
CA ALA A 59 -12.96 8.40 -12.90
C ALA A 59 -12.94 7.27 -11.84
N ASN A 60 -13.20 6.02 -12.24
CA ASN A 60 -13.15 4.89 -11.35
C ASN A 60 -11.70 4.50 -10.96
N ILE A 61 -10.75 4.66 -11.88
CA ILE A 61 -9.32 4.41 -11.61
C ILE A 61 -8.77 5.46 -10.65
N ASP A 62 -9.12 6.73 -10.84
CA ASP A 62 -8.68 7.82 -9.95
C ASP A 62 -9.14 7.57 -8.50
N ILE A 63 -10.37 7.13 -8.29
CA ILE A 63 -10.91 6.79 -6.96
C ILE A 63 -10.09 5.66 -6.29
N ILE A 64 -9.70 4.64 -7.05
CA ILE A 64 -8.90 3.52 -6.51
C ILE A 64 -7.49 4.01 -6.19
N THR A 65 -6.88 4.79 -7.06
CA THR A 65 -5.50 5.29 -6.90
C THR A 65 -5.40 6.24 -5.71
N ASP A 66 -6.34 7.18 -5.57
CA ASP A 66 -6.41 8.08 -4.42
C ASP A 66 -6.65 7.31 -3.11
N GLY A 67 -7.55 6.34 -3.15
CA GLY A 67 -7.81 5.48 -2.00
C GLY A 67 -6.58 4.66 -1.58
N LEU A 68 -5.81 4.12 -2.52
CA LEU A 68 -4.56 3.41 -2.23
C LEU A 68 -3.50 4.34 -1.64
N SER A 69 -3.37 5.56 -2.17
CA SER A 69 -2.43 6.54 -1.64
C SER A 69 -2.78 6.96 -0.20
N THR A 70 -4.06 7.09 0.10
CA THR A 70 -4.59 7.42 1.44
C THR A 70 -4.40 6.25 2.42
N LEU A 71 -4.58 5.02 1.96
CA LEU A 71 -4.29 3.81 2.74
C LEU A 71 -2.79 3.69 3.07
N ALA A 72 -1.90 4.06 2.14
CA ALA A 72 -0.46 4.08 2.37
C ALA A 72 -0.03 5.10 3.44
N GLN A 73 -0.81 6.16 3.64
CA GLN A 73 -0.60 7.19 4.67
C GLN A 73 -1.27 6.86 6.03
N ASN A 74 -1.70 5.62 6.25
CA ASN A 74 -2.36 5.16 7.49
C ASN A 74 -3.71 5.83 7.80
N ILE A 75 -4.37 6.48 6.84
CA ILE A 75 -5.70 7.07 7.06
C ILE A 75 -6.76 5.96 6.91
N PRO A 76 -7.69 5.80 7.88
CA PRO A 76 -8.71 4.75 7.85
C PRO A 76 -9.81 5.05 6.82
N THR A 77 -9.45 4.99 5.55
CA THR A 77 -10.38 5.23 4.45
C THR A 77 -10.81 3.89 3.83
N ARG A 78 -12.11 3.68 3.67
CA ARG A 78 -12.65 2.57 2.89
C ARG A 78 -12.91 3.04 1.47
N LEU A 79 -12.50 2.26 0.50
CA LEU A 79 -12.86 2.47 -0.90
C LEU A 79 -14.38 2.28 -1.07
N PRO A 80 -15.06 3.14 -1.84
CA PRO A 80 -16.49 3.01 -2.10
C PRO A 80 -16.79 1.74 -2.91
N GLN A 81 -18.02 1.26 -2.80
CA GLN A 81 -18.49 0.17 -3.65
C GLN A 81 -18.69 0.69 -5.08
N LEU A 82 -17.88 0.20 -5.99
CA LEU A 82 -17.98 0.49 -7.42
C LEU A 82 -18.79 -0.60 -8.15
N PRO A 83 -19.47 -0.28 -9.25
CA PRO A 83 -20.20 -1.27 -10.01
C PRO A 83 -19.28 -2.19 -10.83
N GLY A 84 -19.71 -3.44 -11.08
CA GLY A 84 -19.03 -4.40 -11.94
C GLY A 84 -17.71 -4.92 -11.37
N GLU A 85 -16.76 -5.21 -12.24
CA GLU A 85 -15.44 -5.77 -11.88
C GLU A 85 -14.63 -4.84 -10.96
N MET A 86 -14.78 -3.52 -11.11
CA MET A 86 -14.15 -2.54 -10.23
C MET A 86 -14.63 -2.65 -8.78
N GLY A 87 -15.86 -3.11 -8.56
CA GLY A 87 -16.38 -3.40 -7.23
C GLY A 87 -15.65 -4.55 -6.54
N GLN A 88 -15.30 -5.60 -7.29
CA GLN A 88 -14.52 -6.72 -6.76
C GLN A 88 -13.10 -6.28 -6.36
N ILE A 89 -12.47 -5.43 -7.17
CA ILE A 89 -11.17 -4.85 -6.86
C ILE A 89 -11.24 -4.00 -5.60
N SER A 90 -12.20 -3.09 -5.52
CA SER A 90 -12.45 -2.24 -4.34
C SER A 90 -12.64 -3.07 -3.07
N GLN A 91 -13.43 -4.15 -3.15
CA GLN A 91 -13.66 -5.05 -2.03
C GLN A 91 -12.40 -5.82 -1.64
N SER A 92 -11.62 -6.32 -2.60
CA SER A 92 -10.36 -7.01 -2.33
C SER A 92 -9.34 -6.11 -1.66
N VAL A 93 -9.22 -4.85 -2.10
CA VAL A 93 -8.35 -3.85 -1.47
C VAL A 93 -8.81 -3.54 -0.04
N ASN A 94 -10.12 -3.38 0.18
CA ASN A 94 -10.66 -3.15 1.52
C ASN A 94 -10.38 -4.34 2.46
N ASN A 95 -10.55 -5.58 1.98
CA ASN A 95 -10.25 -6.78 2.75
C ASN A 95 -8.76 -6.89 3.10
N LEU A 96 -7.88 -6.60 2.13
CA LEU A 96 -6.44 -6.57 2.37
C LEU A 96 -6.04 -5.51 3.40
N ALA A 97 -6.58 -4.30 3.25
CA ALA A 97 -6.35 -3.21 4.21
C ALA A 97 -6.84 -3.56 5.61
N GLN A 98 -7.96 -4.25 5.72
CA GLN A 98 -8.48 -4.73 7.01
C GLN A 98 -7.58 -5.80 7.62
N ALA A 99 -7.17 -6.81 6.85
CA ALA A 99 -6.26 -7.86 7.33
C ALA A 99 -4.91 -7.30 7.81
N LEU A 100 -4.35 -6.33 7.08
CA LEU A 100 -3.12 -5.64 7.51
C LEU A 100 -3.29 -4.88 8.82
N ARG A 101 -4.43 -4.21 9.02
CA ARG A 101 -4.72 -3.51 10.29
C ARG A 101 -4.88 -4.48 11.44
N GLU A 102 -5.63 -5.57 11.24
CA GLU A 102 -5.83 -6.61 12.26
C GLU A 102 -4.51 -7.23 12.68
N THR A 103 -3.64 -7.55 11.72
CA THR A 103 -2.29 -8.09 12.00
C THR A 103 -1.43 -7.09 12.77
N ARG A 104 -1.43 -5.81 12.39
CA ARG A 104 -0.72 -4.75 13.14
C ARG A 104 -1.23 -4.63 14.56
N THR A 105 -2.54 -4.50 14.70
CA THR A 105 -3.18 -4.38 16.03
C THR A 105 -2.85 -5.59 16.91
N LEU A 106 -2.86 -6.80 16.35
CA LEU A 106 -2.51 -8.00 17.10
C LEU A 106 -1.04 -7.99 17.53
N ASN A 107 -0.11 -7.59 16.67
CA ASN A 107 1.30 -7.46 17.02
C ASN A 107 1.51 -6.43 18.15
N ASP A 108 0.86 -5.27 18.05
CA ASP A 108 0.91 -4.23 19.08
C ASP A 108 0.35 -4.75 20.41
N LEU A 109 -0.80 -5.44 20.39
CA LEU A 109 -1.40 -6.04 21.59
C LEU A 109 -0.51 -7.11 22.22
N ILE A 110 0.19 -7.94 21.43
CA ILE A 110 1.11 -8.94 21.95
C ILE A 110 2.26 -8.26 22.71
N ILE A 111 2.86 -7.23 22.13
CA ILE A 111 3.96 -6.49 22.75
C ILE A 111 3.47 -5.73 23.98
N GLU A 112 2.30 -5.09 23.93
CA GLU A 112 1.73 -4.31 25.03
C GLU A 112 1.30 -5.17 26.23
N ASN A 113 0.89 -6.43 26.00
CA ASN A 113 0.49 -7.35 27.06
C ASN A 113 1.60 -8.35 27.43
N ALA A 114 2.79 -8.23 26.89
CA ALA A 114 3.92 -9.07 27.31
C ALA A 114 4.27 -8.79 28.77
N ALA A 115 4.54 -9.86 29.53
CA ALA A 115 4.95 -9.74 30.94
C ALA A 115 6.40 -9.27 31.08
N ASP A 116 7.22 -9.54 30.09
CA ASP A 116 8.61 -9.11 30.02
C ASP A 116 8.71 -7.70 29.44
N GLY A 117 9.69 -6.92 29.92
CA GLY A 117 10.01 -5.61 29.37
C GLY A 117 10.61 -5.75 27.97
N VAL A 118 10.12 -4.97 27.04
CA VAL A 118 10.58 -4.91 25.66
C VAL A 118 10.99 -3.48 25.32
N ILE A 119 12.24 -3.28 24.88
CA ILE A 119 12.74 -2.02 24.35
C ILE A 119 13.44 -2.29 23.03
N ALA A 120 13.12 -1.50 22.01
CA ALA A 120 13.84 -1.48 20.73
C ALA A 120 14.55 -0.14 20.56
N ILE A 121 15.75 -0.21 19.96
CA ILE A 121 16.57 0.95 19.62
C ILE A 121 16.90 0.94 18.12
N ASP A 122 17.07 2.10 17.54
CA ASP A 122 17.54 2.25 16.17
C ASP A 122 19.07 2.16 16.04
N ARG A 123 19.58 2.40 14.83
CA ARG A 123 21.05 2.40 14.55
C ARG A 123 21.82 3.48 15.31
N GLN A 124 21.16 4.56 15.69
CA GLN A 124 21.72 5.66 16.44
C GLN A 124 21.75 5.37 17.95
N GLY A 125 21.08 4.32 18.39
CA GLY A 125 20.92 3.96 19.79
C GLY A 125 19.73 4.68 20.46
N ASP A 126 18.87 5.33 19.66
CA ASP A 126 17.68 6.01 20.17
C ASP A 126 16.52 5.01 20.35
N VAL A 127 15.77 5.16 21.45
CA VAL A 127 14.64 4.29 21.77
C VAL A 127 13.49 4.51 20.79
N THR A 128 13.12 3.48 20.06
CA THR A 128 11.99 3.52 19.11
C THR A 128 10.71 2.95 19.69
N THR A 129 10.83 1.95 20.58
CA THR A 129 9.68 1.24 21.17
C THR A 129 9.99 0.86 22.61
N MET A 130 8.98 0.99 23.47
CA MET A 130 8.99 0.55 24.85
C MET A 130 7.59 0.07 25.24
N ASN A 131 7.46 -1.14 25.78
CA ASN A 131 6.18 -1.67 26.21
C ASN A 131 5.85 -1.31 27.67
N PRO A 132 4.59 -1.46 28.12
CA PRO A 132 4.19 -1.14 29.49
C PRO A 132 4.94 -1.94 30.57
N ALA A 133 5.31 -3.20 30.30
CA ALA A 133 6.10 -3.97 31.26
C ALA A 133 7.48 -3.36 31.49
N ALA A 134 8.12 -2.85 30.43
CA ALA A 134 9.39 -2.14 30.54
C ALA A 134 9.27 -0.86 31.39
N GLU A 135 8.16 -0.11 31.27
CA GLU A 135 7.90 1.05 32.14
C GLU A 135 7.83 0.66 33.62
N VAL A 136 7.08 -0.40 33.91
CA VAL A 136 6.91 -0.90 35.28
C VAL A 136 8.24 -1.41 35.86
N ILE A 137 9.01 -2.15 35.08
CA ILE A 137 10.27 -2.74 35.53
C ILE A 137 11.33 -1.66 35.73
N THR A 138 11.53 -0.77 34.75
CA THR A 138 12.61 0.23 34.78
C THR A 138 12.28 1.47 35.62
N GLY A 139 10.99 1.79 35.79
CA GLY A 139 10.49 2.99 36.46
C GLY A 139 10.45 4.23 35.55
N TYR A 140 10.84 4.11 34.29
CA TYR A 140 10.79 5.19 33.27
C TYR A 140 9.53 5.09 32.44
N GLN A 141 8.95 6.23 32.08
CA GLN A 141 7.76 6.25 31.23
C GLN A 141 8.16 6.27 29.74
N ARG A 142 7.37 5.60 28.90
CA ARG A 142 7.58 5.54 27.46
C ARG A 142 7.76 6.91 26.80
N HIS A 143 6.97 7.90 27.21
CA HIS A 143 7.03 9.24 26.64
C HIS A 143 8.29 10.03 27.03
N GLU A 144 9.02 9.60 28.07
CA GLU A 144 10.31 10.19 28.48
C GLU A 144 11.46 9.64 27.63
N LEU A 145 11.35 8.40 27.14
CA LEU A 145 12.46 7.68 26.52
C LEU A 145 12.33 7.52 25.00
N VAL A 146 11.13 7.37 24.45
CA VAL A 146 10.96 7.20 23.01
C VAL A 146 11.46 8.44 22.27
N GLY A 147 12.40 8.22 21.34
CA GLY A 147 13.09 9.28 20.63
C GLY A 147 14.29 9.88 21.37
N GLN A 148 14.67 9.29 22.50
CA GLN A 148 15.86 9.67 23.27
C GLN A 148 16.91 8.55 23.25
N PRO A 149 18.20 8.89 23.43
CA PRO A 149 19.24 7.88 23.54
C PRO A 149 18.99 6.89 24.67
N TYR A 150 19.13 5.59 24.37
CA TYR A 150 18.95 4.51 25.35
C TYR A 150 19.86 4.67 26.57
N SER A 151 21.02 5.32 26.41
CA SER A 151 21.95 5.64 27.50
C SER A 151 21.37 6.52 28.59
N MET A 152 20.24 7.22 28.33
CA MET A 152 19.51 7.99 29.38
C MET A 152 18.93 7.10 30.50
N LEU A 153 18.77 5.80 30.26
CA LEU A 153 18.31 4.85 31.26
C LEU A 153 19.33 4.59 32.38
N PHE A 154 20.61 4.96 32.17
CA PHE A 154 21.68 4.77 33.14
C PHE A 154 22.54 6.01 33.20
N ASP A 155 22.19 6.90 34.10
CA ASP A 155 22.85 8.18 34.31
C ASP A 155 24.33 7.96 34.71
N ASN A 156 25.28 8.34 33.82
CA ASN A 156 26.74 8.44 34.06
C ASN A 156 27.45 7.26 34.78
N THR A 157 26.84 6.12 34.92
CA THR A 157 27.47 4.92 35.45
C THR A 157 28.21 4.17 34.36
N GLN A 158 29.34 3.54 34.68
CA GLN A 158 30.02 2.56 33.79
C GLN A 158 29.18 1.28 33.69
N PHE A 159 27.92 1.45 33.29
CA PHE A 159 27.00 0.32 33.12
C PHE A 159 27.26 -0.38 31.79
N TYR A 160 27.55 -1.66 31.84
CA TYR A 160 27.60 -2.49 30.63
C TYR A 160 26.19 -2.73 30.12
N SER A 161 25.90 -2.21 28.93
CA SER A 161 24.60 -2.36 28.27
C SER A 161 24.63 -3.46 27.22
N PRO A 162 24.01 -4.61 27.45
CA PRO A 162 23.99 -5.69 26.45
C PRO A 162 23.37 -5.28 25.12
N VAL A 163 22.36 -4.40 25.09
CA VAL A 163 21.73 -3.98 23.84
C VAL A 163 22.61 -3.03 23.03
N LEU A 164 23.38 -2.17 23.68
CA LEU A 164 24.36 -1.32 22.99
C LEU A 164 25.53 -2.16 22.45
N ASP A 165 25.96 -3.17 23.20
CA ASP A 165 26.98 -4.13 22.72
C ASP A 165 26.45 -4.90 21.48
N THR A 166 25.17 -5.29 21.50
CA THR A 166 24.52 -5.92 20.32
C THR A 166 24.45 -4.97 19.14
N LEU A 167 24.19 -3.69 19.38
CA LEU A 167 24.12 -2.68 18.33
C LEU A 167 25.51 -2.42 17.72
N GLU A 168 26.53 -2.25 18.55
CA GLU A 168 27.88 -1.83 18.14
C GLU A 168 28.72 -3.00 17.61
N HIS A 169 28.69 -4.14 18.30
CA HIS A 169 29.56 -5.28 18.02
C HIS A 169 28.81 -6.48 17.40
N GLY A 170 27.47 -6.43 17.37
CA GLY A 170 26.64 -7.52 16.86
C GLY A 170 26.56 -8.73 17.78
N THR A 171 27.00 -8.63 19.04
CA THR A 171 26.96 -9.72 20.01
C THR A 171 25.54 -9.86 20.58
N GLU A 172 24.89 -10.99 20.30
CA GLU A 172 23.57 -11.28 20.87
C GLU A 172 23.72 -12.01 22.20
N HIS A 173 22.90 -11.62 23.16
CA HIS A 173 22.92 -12.20 24.51
C HIS A 173 21.63 -12.98 24.76
N VAL A 174 21.71 -14.12 25.44
CA VAL A 174 20.54 -14.92 25.80
C VAL A 174 20.54 -15.16 27.30
N ALA A 175 19.48 -14.72 27.97
CA ALA A 175 19.27 -14.88 29.40
C ALA A 175 20.48 -14.41 30.25
N LEU A 176 21.14 -13.34 29.81
CA LEU A 176 22.24 -12.75 30.57
C LEU A 176 21.70 -12.06 31.83
N GLU A 177 22.17 -12.47 32.98
CA GLU A 177 21.80 -11.84 34.24
C GLU A 177 22.66 -10.60 34.51
N ILE A 178 22.00 -9.47 34.72
CA ILE A 178 22.65 -8.19 35.01
C ILE A 178 21.95 -7.45 36.17
N SER A 179 22.70 -6.64 36.89
CA SER A 179 22.15 -5.66 37.81
C SER A 179 21.94 -4.32 37.10
N PHE A 180 20.71 -3.98 36.85
CA PHE A 180 20.33 -2.76 36.11
C PHE A 180 20.03 -1.60 37.08
N PRO A 181 20.60 -0.40 36.85
CA PRO A 181 20.29 0.79 37.66
C PRO A 181 18.95 1.38 37.18
N GLY A 182 17.83 0.84 37.70
CA GLY A 182 16.52 1.45 37.47
C GLY A 182 16.40 2.82 38.15
N ARG A 183 15.30 3.53 37.86
CA ARG A 183 15.10 4.91 38.35
C ARG A 183 15.17 5.03 39.87
N ASP A 184 14.53 4.13 40.57
CA ASP A 184 14.40 4.20 42.04
C ASP A 184 15.22 3.12 42.77
N ARG A 185 15.60 2.07 42.09
CA ARG A 185 16.29 0.91 42.71
C ARG A 185 17.11 0.15 41.69
N THR A 186 18.11 -0.56 42.15
CA THR A 186 18.80 -1.57 41.33
C THR A 186 17.91 -2.79 41.15
N ILE A 187 17.80 -3.29 39.94
CA ILE A 187 16.92 -4.38 39.55
C ILE A 187 17.77 -5.52 38.99
N GLU A 188 17.53 -6.74 39.44
CA GLU A 188 18.18 -7.93 38.88
C GLU A 188 17.38 -8.37 37.61
N LEU A 189 17.97 -8.26 36.45
CA LEU A 189 17.31 -8.58 35.17
C LEU A 189 17.94 -9.81 34.52
N SER A 190 17.09 -10.63 33.89
CA SER A 190 17.52 -11.56 32.85
C SER A 190 17.28 -10.89 31.50
N VAL A 191 18.31 -10.73 30.71
CA VAL A 191 18.30 -9.94 29.48
C VAL A 191 18.62 -10.82 28.28
N THR A 192 17.80 -10.70 27.25
CA THR A 192 18.06 -11.29 25.93
C THR A 192 18.06 -10.15 24.90
N THR A 193 19.09 -10.14 24.05
CA THR A 193 19.22 -9.12 23.01
C THR A 193 19.31 -9.75 21.64
N SER A 194 18.80 -9.07 20.63
CA SER A 194 18.87 -9.48 19.23
C SER A 194 18.97 -8.29 18.27
N ARG A 195 19.54 -8.53 17.11
CA ARG A 195 19.61 -7.53 16.04
C ARG A 195 18.30 -7.49 15.27
N ILE A 196 17.88 -6.29 14.89
CA ILE A 196 16.73 -6.09 14.03
C ILE A 196 17.23 -5.82 12.60
N HIS A 197 16.71 -6.57 11.63
CA HIS A 197 17.06 -6.42 10.23
C HIS A 197 15.82 -6.03 9.41
N ASN A 198 16.04 -5.24 8.36
CA ASN A 198 15.01 -4.96 7.37
C ASN A 198 14.86 -6.14 6.39
N THR A 199 13.92 -6.05 5.45
CA THR A 199 13.66 -7.06 4.42
C THR A 199 14.84 -7.27 3.45
N HIS A 200 15.82 -6.37 3.42
CA HIS A 200 17.05 -6.46 2.62
C HIS A 200 18.22 -7.07 3.39
N GLY A 201 18.01 -7.48 4.67
CA GLY A 201 19.04 -8.03 5.52
C GLY A 201 19.97 -6.98 6.15
N GLU A 202 19.70 -5.70 6.00
CA GLU A 202 20.47 -4.64 6.65
C GLU A 202 20.01 -4.48 8.09
N MET A 203 20.95 -4.37 9.01
CA MET A 203 20.65 -4.09 10.42
C MET A 203 20.05 -2.69 10.55
N ILE A 204 18.88 -2.59 11.18
CA ILE A 204 18.17 -1.32 11.40
C ILE A 204 18.11 -0.93 12.87
N GLY A 205 18.57 -1.79 13.78
CA GLY A 205 18.58 -1.53 15.20
C GLY A 205 18.80 -2.79 16.02
N ALA A 206 18.53 -2.71 17.30
CA ALA A 206 18.60 -3.82 18.24
C ALA A 206 17.35 -3.85 19.15
N LEU A 207 17.04 -5.06 19.64
CA LEU A 207 15.95 -5.35 20.56
C LEU A 207 16.53 -5.88 21.86
N VAL A 208 15.97 -5.45 22.99
CA VAL A 208 16.19 -6.07 24.29
C VAL A 208 14.87 -6.51 24.90
N ILE A 209 14.85 -7.76 25.37
CA ILE A 209 13.76 -8.32 26.17
C ILE A 209 14.35 -8.65 27.54
N PHE A 210 13.65 -8.26 28.60
CA PHE A 210 14.14 -8.48 29.95
C PHE A 210 13.02 -8.77 30.94
N SER A 211 13.31 -9.66 31.88
CA SER A 211 12.43 -10.00 33.00
C SER A 211 13.05 -9.66 34.34
N ASP A 212 12.23 -9.22 35.31
CA ASP A 212 12.65 -8.89 36.66
C ASP A 212 12.84 -10.19 37.47
N LEU A 213 14.08 -10.47 37.86
CA LEU A 213 14.45 -11.61 38.72
C LEU A 213 14.55 -11.26 40.20
N THR A 214 14.28 -10.01 40.57
CA THR A 214 14.54 -9.52 41.95
C THR A 214 13.83 -10.35 43.00
N ALA A 215 12.53 -10.58 42.85
CA ALA A 215 11.73 -11.36 43.81
C ALA A 215 12.22 -12.83 43.88
N ARG A 216 12.60 -13.42 42.75
CA ARG A 216 13.13 -14.81 42.71
C ARG A 216 14.47 -14.92 43.41
N LYS A 217 15.40 -14.00 43.17
CA LYS A 217 16.70 -13.96 43.83
C LYS A 217 16.61 -13.67 45.35
N GLU A 218 15.71 -12.77 45.78
CA GLU A 218 15.46 -12.53 47.18
C GLU A 218 14.96 -13.78 47.91
N THR A 219 14.03 -14.52 47.28
CA THR A 219 13.53 -15.76 47.86
C THR A 219 14.64 -16.82 47.98
N GLN A 220 15.49 -16.96 47.00
CA GLN A 220 16.65 -17.87 47.04
C GLN A 220 17.65 -17.47 48.17
N ARG A 221 17.94 -16.16 48.29
CA ARG A 221 18.85 -15.66 49.35
C ARG A 221 18.30 -15.87 50.76
N ARG A 222 16.96 -15.93 50.94
CA ARG A 222 16.33 -16.21 52.27
C ARG A 222 16.32 -17.69 52.61
N MET A 223 16.46 -18.58 51.63
CA MET A 223 16.46 -20.03 51.84
C MET A 223 17.85 -20.63 51.96
N ALA A 224 18.90 -19.88 51.63
CA ALA A 224 20.31 -20.28 51.75
C ALA A 224 20.91 -19.76 53.03
#